data_8422fe9fa0dd15641080370ab7348ac4
#
_entry.id   8422fe9fa0dd15641080370ab7348ac4
#
_cell.length_a   1.000
_cell.length_b   1.000
_cell.length_c   1.000
_cell.angle_alpha   90.00
_cell.angle_beta   90.00
_cell.angle_gamma   90.00
#
_symmetry.space_group_name_H-M   'P 1'
#
loop_
_entity.id
_entity.type
_entity.pdbx_description
1 polymer ?
#
loop_
_entity_poly.entity_id
_entity_poly.type
_entity_poly.pdbx_seq_one_letter_code
_entity_poly.pdbx_strand_id
1 'polypeptide(L)'
;MTNKFYGIGVGVGDPEEITIKAINTLKKLDVVILPEAKKDEGSVAYEIAKQYMKEDVEKVFVEFPMLKSLEDRENARKENAKIVQKLLDEGKNVGFLTIGDTMTYSTYVYILEHLPEKYLVETVPGVSSFVDMASRFNFPLMIGDEALKVVSLNKKTNIEFELENNDNIVFMKVSRNFENLKQALIKTGNIDKIIMVSNCGKESQKVYYDIKDLTEDDIPYFTTLIVKKGGFEKWKKFILH
;
A
#
# COMPACT_ATOMS: atom_id res chain seq x y z
N MET A 1 -16.80 -20.62 19.05
CA MET A 1 -16.05 -19.35 18.85
C MET A 1 -16.73 -18.61 17.72
N THR A 2 -16.93 -17.32 17.83
CA THR A 2 -17.56 -16.50 16.77
C THR A 2 -16.51 -16.22 15.70
N ASN A 3 -16.78 -16.63 14.46
CA ASN A 3 -15.92 -16.35 13.30
C ASN A 3 -15.87 -14.85 12.97
N LYS A 4 -14.79 -14.43 12.33
CA LYS A 4 -14.54 -13.01 12.01
C LYS A 4 -13.98 -12.83 10.62
N PHE A 5 -14.20 -11.63 10.09
CA PHE A 5 -13.46 -11.09 8.95
C PHE A 5 -12.23 -10.31 9.44
N TYR A 6 -11.06 -10.63 8.95
CA TYR A 6 -9.80 -10.00 9.31
C TYR A 6 -9.21 -9.25 8.13
N GLY A 7 -8.99 -7.94 8.27
CA GLY A 7 -8.07 -7.21 7.39
C GLY A 7 -6.66 -7.32 7.96
N ILE A 8 -5.67 -7.76 7.18
CA ILE A 8 -4.32 -8.03 7.68
C ILE A 8 -3.29 -7.33 6.80
N GLY A 9 -2.63 -6.31 7.36
CA GLY A 9 -1.47 -5.68 6.75
C GLY A 9 -0.21 -6.53 6.97
N VAL A 10 0.49 -6.86 5.88
CA VAL A 10 1.63 -7.78 5.92
C VAL A 10 2.99 -7.08 5.71
N GLY A 11 3.03 -5.75 5.72
CA GLY A 11 4.24 -5.02 5.37
C GLY A 11 4.50 -5.02 3.85
N VAL A 12 5.68 -4.58 3.41
CA VAL A 12 5.91 -4.24 1.99
C VAL A 12 6.91 -5.13 1.25
N GLY A 13 7.63 -6.01 1.91
CA GLY A 13 8.60 -6.89 1.24
C GLY A 13 9.29 -7.83 2.19
N ASP A 14 9.84 -7.32 3.28
CA ASP A 14 10.54 -8.10 4.28
C ASP A 14 9.53 -8.85 5.17
N PRO A 15 9.55 -10.20 5.19
CA PRO A 15 8.67 -10.97 6.07
C PRO A 15 8.88 -10.71 7.57
N GLU A 16 10.06 -10.22 7.99
CA GLU A 16 10.34 -9.91 9.39
C GLU A 16 9.65 -8.62 9.86
N GLU A 17 9.19 -7.77 8.93
CA GLU A 17 8.42 -6.56 9.24
C GLU A 17 6.94 -6.82 9.50
N ILE A 18 6.49 -8.07 9.41
CA ILE A 18 5.12 -8.44 9.75
C ILE A 18 4.92 -8.34 11.27
N THR A 19 3.79 -7.76 11.68
CA THR A 19 3.53 -7.61 13.12
C THR A 19 3.21 -8.96 13.77
N ILE A 20 3.60 -9.13 15.05
CA ILE A 20 3.25 -10.34 15.84
C ILE A 20 1.73 -10.55 15.85
N LYS A 21 0.93 -9.47 15.90
CA LYS A 21 -0.53 -9.56 15.82
C LYS A 21 -0.98 -10.15 14.49
N ALA A 22 -0.37 -9.74 13.37
CA ALA A 22 -0.67 -10.30 12.05
C ALA A 22 -0.33 -11.80 12.00
N ILE A 23 0.86 -12.22 12.46
CA ILE A 23 1.26 -13.63 12.54
C ILE A 23 0.25 -14.45 13.37
N ASN A 24 -0.12 -13.97 14.55
CA ASN A 24 -1.08 -14.68 15.41
C ASN A 24 -2.49 -14.73 14.81
N THR A 25 -2.85 -13.77 13.95
CA THR A 25 -4.12 -13.75 13.23
C THR A 25 -4.09 -14.71 12.05
N LEU A 26 -3.02 -14.74 11.26
CA LEU A 26 -2.83 -15.65 10.13
C LEU A 26 -2.99 -17.12 10.54
N LYS A 27 -2.49 -17.50 11.72
CA LYS A 27 -2.62 -18.85 12.28
C LYS A 27 -4.05 -19.26 12.61
N LYS A 28 -5.00 -18.33 12.69
CA LYS A 28 -6.41 -18.60 13.02
C LYS A 28 -7.30 -18.69 11.79
N LEU A 29 -6.79 -18.34 10.62
CA LEU A 29 -7.59 -18.30 9.40
C LEU A 29 -7.95 -19.69 8.91
N ASP A 30 -9.16 -19.83 8.40
CA ASP A 30 -9.64 -20.97 7.65
C ASP A 30 -9.56 -20.67 6.14
N VAL A 31 -9.76 -19.40 5.76
CA VAL A 31 -9.70 -18.92 4.38
C VAL A 31 -8.91 -17.61 4.31
N VAL A 32 -8.11 -17.46 3.27
CA VAL A 32 -7.42 -16.22 2.93
C VAL A 32 -7.89 -15.70 1.57
N ILE A 33 -8.35 -14.44 1.57
CA ILE A 33 -8.69 -13.68 0.36
C ILE A 33 -7.42 -13.02 -0.16
N LEU A 34 -7.11 -13.28 -1.40
CA LEU A 34 -5.93 -12.76 -2.10
C LEU A 34 -6.39 -11.83 -3.23
N PRO A 35 -6.24 -10.51 -3.06
CA PRO A 35 -6.61 -9.58 -4.12
C PRO A 35 -5.63 -9.68 -5.29
N GLU A 36 -6.17 -9.78 -6.50
CA GLU A 36 -5.44 -9.76 -7.75
C GLU A 36 -5.86 -8.56 -8.60
N ALA A 37 -4.90 -7.97 -9.32
CA ALA A 37 -5.21 -6.93 -10.31
C ALA A 37 -5.74 -7.56 -11.61
N LYS A 38 -5.21 -8.74 -11.97
CA LYS A 38 -5.65 -9.62 -13.04
C LYS A 38 -5.55 -11.07 -12.57
N LYS A 39 -6.39 -11.89 -13.17
CA LYS A 39 -6.44 -13.32 -12.86
C LYS A 39 -5.07 -13.99 -13.10
N ASP A 40 -4.68 -14.83 -12.15
CA ASP A 40 -3.46 -15.66 -12.19
C ASP A 40 -2.12 -14.86 -12.14
N GLU A 41 -2.13 -13.57 -11.73
CA GLU A 41 -0.90 -12.79 -11.50
C GLU A 41 -0.20 -13.12 -10.17
N GLY A 42 -0.88 -13.84 -9.28
CA GLY A 42 -0.39 -14.13 -7.93
C GLY A 42 -0.55 -12.96 -6.94
N SER A 43 -0.25 -13.21 -5.69
CA SER A 43 -0.39 -12.22 -4.63
C SER A 43 0.93 -11.97 -3.89
N VAL A 44 1.49 -10.78 -4.05
CA VAL A 44 2.69 -10.37 -3.30
C VAL A 44 2.44 -10.42 -1.78
N ALA A 45 1.24 -10.04 -1.33
CA ALA A 45 0.89 -10.12 0.09
C ALA A 45 0.91 -11.57 0.60
N TYR A 46 0.51 -12.53 -0.25
CA TYR A 46 0.60 -13.95 0.08
C TYR A 46 2.06 -14.41 0.19
N GLU A 47 2.92 -14.04 -0.74
CA GLU A 47 4.33 -14.42 -0.70
C GLU A 47 5.03 -13.96 0.59
N ILE A 48 4.71 -12.76 1.09
CA ILE A 48 5.23 -12.25 2.37
C ILE A 48 4.70 -13.07 3.56
N ALA A 49 3.41 -13.42 3.55
CA ALA A 49 2.72 -13.97 4.72
C ALA A 49 2.71 -15.50 4.78
N LYS A 50 2.91 -16.21 3.66
CA LYS A 50 2.67 -17.66 3.53
C LYS A 50 3.38 -18.52 4.58
N GLN A 51 4.60 -18.14 4.98
CA GLN A 51 5.37 -18.91 5.99
C GLN A 51 4.75 -18.88 7.40
N TYR A 52 3.82 -17.95 7.66
CA TYR A 52 3.15 -17.78 8.95
C TYR A 52 1.73 -18.36 8.99
N MET A 53 1.24 -18.89 7.86
CA MET A 53 -0.09 -19.47 7.75
C MET A 53 -0.08 -20.99 8.02
N LYS A 54 -1.26 -21.56 8.20
CA LYS A 54 -1.45 -23.00 8.19
C LYS A 54 -1.22 -23.52 6.76
N GLU A 55 -0.72 -24.75 6.65
CA GLU A 55 -0.50 -25.38 5.34
C GLU A 55 -1.80 -25.62 4.57
N ASP A 56 -2.90 -25.90 5.29
CA ASP A 56 -4.22 -26.23 4.77
C ASP A 56 -5.17 -25.03 4.62
N VAL A 57 -4.68 -23.78 4.80
CA VAL A 57 -5.50 -22.59 4.62
C VAL A 57 -6.07 -22.52 3.19
N GLU A 58 -7.38 -22.38 3.09
CA GLU A 58 -8.06 -22.23 1.79
C GLU A 58 -7.70 -20.86 1.17
N LYS A 59 -7.35 -20.83 -0.12
CA LYS A 59 -7.00 -19.61 -0.85
C LYS A 59 -8.11 -19.26 -1.83
N VAL A 60 -8.62 -18.03 -1.70
CA VAL A 60 -9.66 -17.50 -2.59
C VAL A 60 -9.12 -16.25 -3.26
N PHE A 61 -8.90 -16.33 -4.55
CA PHE A 61 -8.47 -15.18 -5.36
C PHE A 61 -9.68 -14.33 -5.73
N VAL A 62 -9.55 -13.01 -5.50
CA VAL A 62 -10.62 -12.06 -5.78
C VAL A 62 -10.06 -10.93 -6.63
N GLU A 63 -10.65 -10.75 -7.80
CA GLU A 63 -10.23 -9.74 -8.76
C GLU A 63 -10.78 -8.35 -8.37
N PHE A 64 -9.91 -7.33 -8.42
CA PHE A 64 -10.26 -5.93 -8.28
C PHE A 64 -9.96 -5.18 -9.59
N PRO A 65 -10.83 -5.31 -10.59
CA PRO A 65 -10.55 -4.80 -11.93
C PRO A 65 -10.53 -3.26 -11.94
N MET A 66 -9.61 -2.70 -12.75
CA MET A 66 -9.52 -1.25 -12.99
C MET A 66 -10.58 -0.79 -14.00
N LEU A 67 -11.86 -0.87 -13.63
CA LEU A 67 -12.97 -0.48 -14.49
C LEU A 67 -13.07 1.05 -14.63
N LYS A 68 -13.51 1.54 -15.79
CA LYS A 68 -13.65 2.98 -16.07
C LYS A 68 -14.89 3.57 -15.39
N SER A 69 -16.02 2.88 -15.45
CA SER A 69 -17.28 3.30 -14.84
C SER A 69 -17.22 3.21 -13.32
N LEU A 70 -17.77 4.20 -12.64
CA LEU A 70 -17.95 4.18 -11.18
C LEU A 70 -18.95 3.10 -10.76
N GLU A 71 -20.03 2.94 -11.52
CA GLU A 71 -21.07 1.96 -11.27
C GLU A 71 -20.54 0.52 -11.38
N ASP A 72 -19.78 0.22 -12.45
CA ASP A 72 -19.18 -1.10 -12.61
C ASP A 72 -18.20 -1.43 -11.48
N ARG A 73 -17.40 -0.44 -11.05
CA ARG A 73 -16.51 -0.61 -9.88
C ARG A 73 -17.27 -0.92 -8.61
N GLU A 74 -18.37 -0.20 -8.39
CA GLU A 74 -19.22 -0.38 -7.22
C GLU A 74 -19.89 -1.76 -7.22
N ASN A 75 -20.39 -2.20 -8.37
CA ASN A 75 -20.97 -3.52 -8.54
C ASN A 75 -19.95 -4.64 -8.30
N ALA A 76 -18.73 -4.52 -8.84
CA ALA A 76 -17.65 -5.47 -8.60
C ALA A 76 -17.28 -5.55 -7.10
N ARG A 77 -17.23 -4.43 -6.38
CA ARG A 77 -16.97 -4.40 -4.93
C ARG A 77 -18.06 -5.12 -4.13
N LYS A 78 -19.33 -4.91 -4.51
CA LYS A 78 -20.45 -5.61 -3.88
C LYS A 78 -20.40 -7.11 -4.10
N GLU A 79 -20.09 -7.56 -5.33
CA GLU A 79 -19.94 -8.99 -5.59
C GLU A 79 -18.76 -9.59 -4.81
N ASN A 80 -17.63 -8.89 -4.74
CA ASN A 80 -16.49 -9.32 -3.93
C ASN A 80 -16.84 -9.42 -2.43
N ALA A 81 -17.63 -8.49 -1.90
CA ALA A 81 -18.11 -8.56 -0.51
C ALA A 81 -19.05 -9.76 -0.28
N LYS A 82 -19.89 -10.14 -1.27
CA LYS A 82 -20.74 -11.35 -1.17
C LYS A 82 -19.93 -12.64 -1.05
N ILE A 83 -18.75 -12.72 -1.71
CA ILE A 83 -17.84 -13.87 -1.56
C ILE A 83 -17.42 -14.00 -0.10
N VAL A 84 -17.00 -12.89 0.52
CA VAL A 84 -16.58 -12.86 1.94
C VAL A 84 -17.77 -13.21 2.85
N GLN A 85 -18.96 -12.65 2.60
CA GLN A 85 -20.16 -12.94 3.38
C GLN A 85 -20.51 -14.42 3.36
N LYS A 86 -20.47 -15.06 2.19
CA LYS A 86 -20.73 -16.51 2.06
C LYS A 86 -19.78 -17.33 2.93
N LEU A 87 -18.48 -17.04 2.91
CA LEU A 87 -17.48 -17.74 3.70
C LEU A 87 -17.69 -17.54 5.20
N LEU A 88 -18.09 -16.32 5.61
CA LEU A 88 -18.44 -16.02 7.00
C LEU A 88 -19.73 -16.75 7.45
N ASP A 89 -20.74 -16.83 6.58
CA ASP A 89 -21.98 -17.59 6.86
C ASP A 89 -21.74 -19.12 6.97
N GLU A 90 -20.67 -19.62 6.32
CA GLU A 90 -20.18 -21.01 6.50
C GLU A 90 -19.42 -21.20 7.84
N GLY A 91 -19.29 -20.18 8.67
CA GLY A 91 -18.64 -20.22 9.97
C GLY A 91 -17.12 -20.12 9.95
N LYS A 92 -16.53 -19.73 8.81
CA LYS A 92 -15.07 -19.61 8.62
C LYS A 92 -14.49 -18.31 9.14
N ASN A 93 -13.26 -18.33 9.66
CA ASN A 93 -12.43 -17.15 9.88
C ASN A 93 -11.80 -16.75 8.55
N VAL A 94 -12.16 -15.58 8.04
CA VAL A 94 -11.76 -15.11 6.71
C VAL A 94 -10.77 -13.97 6.84
N GLY A 95 -9.57 -14.11 6.27
CA GLY A 95 -8.55 -13.06 6.22
C GLY A 95 -8.42 -12.42 4.84
N PHE A 96 -8.30 -11.10 4.78
CA PHE A 96 -7.96 -10.35 3.57
C PHE A 96 -6.55 -9.80 3.72
N LEU A 97 -5.63 -10.22 2.85
CA LEU A 97 -4.24 -9.77 2.91
C LEU A 97 -4.05 -8.48 2.13
N THR A 98 -3.28 -7.56 2.72
CA THR A 98 -2.92 -6.29 2.10
C THR A 98 -1.42 -6.04 2.23
N ILE A 99 -0.77 -5.68 1.11
CA ILE A 99 0.60 -5.16 1.14
C ILE A 99 0.60 -3.82 1.88
N GLY A 100 1.56 -3.62 2.78
CA GLY A 100 1.63 -2.44 3.62
C GLY A 100 0.59 -2.47 4.72
N ASP A 101 -0.15 -1.38 4.87
CA ASP A 101 -1.17 -1.19 5.89
C ASP A 101 -2.60 -1.30 5.32
N THR A 102 -3.49 -1.91 6.08
CA THR A 102 -4.88 -2.18 5.69
C THR A 102 -5.74 -0.94 5.51
N MET A 103 -5.43 0.16 6.20
CA MET A 103 -6.24 1.38 6.20
C MET A 103 -5.63 2.49 5.34
N THR A 104 -4.47 2.23 4.69
CA THR A 104 -3.78 3.19 3.84
C THR A 104 -3.91 2.81 2.37
N TYR A 105 -4.91 3.36 1.68
CA TYR A 105 -5.22 3.14 0.24
C TYR A 105 -5.33 1.67 -0.17
N SER A 106 -5.85 0.83 0.71
CA SER A 106 -6.05 -0.61 0.51
C SER A 106 -7.39 -0.93 -0.15
N THR A 107 -7.42 -2.01 -0.93
CA THR A 107 -8.66 -2.57 -1.49
C THR A 107 -9.54 -3.26 -0.43
N TYR A 108 -8.98 -3.62 0.72
CA TYR A 108 -9.70 -4.14 1.89
C TYR A 108 -10.90 -3.26 2.27
N VAL A 109 -10.71 -1.93 2.27
CA VAL A 109 -11.75 -0.97 2.65
C VAL A 109 -13.00 -1.11 1.78
N TYR A 110 -12.85 -1.45 0.50
CA TYR A 110 -14.00 -1.64 -0.40
C TYR A 110 -14.85 -2.87 -0.05
N ILE A 111 -14.26 -3.90 0.53
CA ILE A 111 -15.02 -5.04 1.09
C ILE A 111 -15.71 -4.60 2.37
N LEU A 112 -14.97 -3.90 3.25
CA LEU A 112 -15.48 -3.44 4.54
C LEU A 112 -16.71 -2.54 4.39
N GLU A 113 -16.72 -1.63 3.40
CA GLU A 113 -17.86 -0.74 3.09
C GLU A 113 -19.15 -1.49 2.73
N HIS A 114 -19.05 -2.72 2.21
CA HIS A 114 -20.19 -3.53 1.77
C HIS A 114 -20.49 -4.73 2.68
N LEU A 115 -19.80 -4.84 3.81
CA LEU A 115 -20.02 -5.91 4.75
C LEU A 115 -21.14 -5.53 5.74
N PRO A 116 -22.23 -6.34 5.85
CA PRO A 116 -23.29 -6.09 6.85
C PRO A 116 -22.78 -6.06 8.29
N GLU A 117 -23.38 -5.25 9.12
CA GLU A 117 -23.02 -5.04 10.54
C GLU A 117 -23.11 -6.31 11.41
N LYS A 118 -23.82 -7.33 10.96
CA LYS A 118 -23.92 -8.63 11.68
C LYS A 118 -22.60 -9.36 11.80
N TYR A 119 -21.61 -9.05 10.93
CA TYR A 119 -20.32 -9.73 10.92
C TYR A 119 -19.31 -9.05 11.83
N LEU A 120 -18.59 -9.83 12.60
CA LEU A 120 -17.49 -9.31 13.41
C LEU A 120 -16.27 -9.05 12.52
N VAL A 121 -15.69 -7.87 12.65
CA VAL A 121 -14.51 -7.45 11.90
C VAL A 121 -13.37 -7.14 12.86
N GLU A 122 -12.18 -7.52 12.49
CA GLU A 122 -10.95 -7.11 13.17
C GLU A 122 -9.88 -6.69 12.13
N THR A 123 -9.41 -5.46 12.25
CA THR A 123 -8.37 -4.92 11.37
C THR A 123 -7.02 -4.94 12.08
N VAL A 124 -6.03 -5.54 11.43
CA VAL A 124 -4.66 -5.63 11.92
C VAL A 124 -3.78 -4.74 11.05
N PRO A 125 -3.13 -3.71 11.63
CA PRO A 125 -2.27 -2.80 10.88
C PRO A 125 -1.01 -3.50 10.39
N GLY A 126 -0.43 -2.96 9.32
CA GLY A 126 0.89 -3.33 8.81
C GLY A 126 1.79 -2.12 8.64
N VAL A 127 3.07 -2.33 8.35
CA VAL A 127 4.02 -1.25 8.07
C VAL A 127 3.74 -0.69 6.69
N SER A 128 3.40 0.62 6.60
CA SER A 128 3.17 1.31 5.33
C SER A 128 4.46 1.50 4.54
N SER A 129 4.41 1.47 3.21
CA SER A 129 5.60 1.57 2.35
C SER A 129 6.46 2.82 2.59
N PHE A 130 5.85 3.95 2.90
CA PHE A 130 6.59 5.19 3.17
C PHE A 130 7.24 5.21 4.56
N VAL A 131 6.69 4.47 5.54
CA VAL A 131 7.30 4.29 6.87
C VAL A 131 8.51 3.37 6.76
N ASP A 132 8.37 2.24 6.08
CA ASP A 132 9.47 1.32 5.80
C ASP A 132 10.59 2.04 5.01
N MET A 133 10.25 2.75 3.94
CA MET A 133 11.18 3.55 3.16
C MET A 133 11.99 4.54 4.03
N ALA A 134 11.31 5.28 4.91
CA ALA A 134 11.98 6.24 5.78
C ALA A 134 12.95 5.55 6.76
N SER A 135 12.57 4.38 7.29
CA SER A 135 13.39 3.58 8.20
C SER A 135 14.61 2.99 7.49
N ARG A 136 14.45 2.40 6.31
CA ARG A 136 15.55 1.79 5.52
C ARG A 136 16.61 2.80 5.12
N PHE A 137 16.20 4.04 4.83
CA PHE A 137 17.10 5.12 4.43
C PHE A 137 17.45 6.09 5.55
N ASN A 138 17.06 5.80 6.79
CA ASN A 138 17.44 6.55 7.99
C ASN A 138 17.15 8.04 7.91
N PHE A 139 15.99 8.42 7.38
CA PHE A 139 15.52 9.81 7.42
C PHE A 139 14.12 9.90 8.05
N PRO A 140 13.84 10.93 8.86
CA PRO A 140 12.52 11.11 9.44
C PRO A 140 11.54 11.64 8.38
N LEU A 141 10.30 11.14 8.39
CA LEU A 141 9.21 11.65 7.56
C LEU A 141 8.86 13.10 7.93
N MET A 142 8.84 13.41 9.23
CA MET A 142 8.60 14.73 9.81
C MET A 142 9.34 14.88 11.12
N ILE A 143 9.62 16.11 11.54
CA ILE A 143 10.31 16.44 12.80
C ILE A 143 9.63 17.63 13.45
N GLY A 144 9.43 17.57 14.78
CA GLY A 144 8.82 18.66 15.53
C GLY A 144 7.41 18.98 15.03
N ASP A 145 7.21 20.21 14.57
CA ASP A 145 5.91 20.71 14.13
C ASP A 145 5.67 20.52 12.61
N GLU A 146 6.58 19.83 11.90
CA GLU A 146 6.42 19.56 10.47
C GLU A 146 5.19 18.69 10.20
N ALA A 147 4.39 19.05 9.20
CA ALA A 147 3.27 18.22 8.73
C ALA A 147 3.73 17.18 7.71
N LEU A 148 3.00 16.07 7.64
CA LEU A 148 3.11 15.05 6.59
C LEU A 148 1.79 14.90 5.85
N LYS A 149 1.81 15.10 4.54
CA LYS A 149 0.70 14.81 3.64
C LYS A 149 0.95 13.50 2.88
N VAL A 150 0.00 12.58 2.91
CA VAL A 150 0.05 11.35 2.09
C VAL A 150 -0.98 11.44 0.97
N VAL A 151 -0.51 11.32 -0.28
CA VAL A 151 -1.33 11.52 -1.49
C VAL A 151 -1.25 10.28 -2.37
N SER A 152 -2.40 9.68 -2.71
CA SER A 152 -2.49 8.68 -3.78
C SER A 152 -2.56 9.40 -5.13
N LEU A 153 -1.45 9.41 -5.87
CA LEU A 153 -1.33 10.15 -7.11
C LEU A 153 -2.31 9.65 -8.17
N ASN A 154 -2.97 10.57 -8.85
CA ASN A 154 -3.86 10.31 -9.98
C ASN A 154 -3.95 11.56 -10.89
N LYS A 155 -4.60 11.43 -12.05
CA LYS A 155 -4.72 12.52 -13.03
C LYS A 155 -5.50 13.75 -12.56
N LYS A 156 -6.25 13.66 -11.44
CA LYS A 156 -7.03 14.78 -10.87
C LYS A 156 -6.29 15.45 -9.71
N THR A 157 -5.14 14.92 -9.28
CA THR A 157 -4.35 15.49 -8.17
C THR A 157 -3.79 16.85 -8.58
N ASN A 158 -4.08 17.89 -7.82
CA ASN A 158 -3.43 19.20 -7.97
C ASN A 158 -2.06 19.16 -7.31
N ILE A 159 -1.06 18.66 -8.01
CA ILE A 159 0.28 18.38 -7.48
C ILE A 159 0.99 19.67 -7.03
N GLU A 160 0.88 20.75 -7.80
CA GLU A 160 1.50 22.03 -7.45
C GLU A 160 0.96 22.54 -6.12
N PHE A 161 -0.37 22.52 -5.94
CA PHE A 161 -1.00 22.90 -4.67
C PHE A 161 -0.48 22.07 -3.49
N GLU A 162 -0.36 20.75 -3.66
CA GLU A 162 0.18 19.89 -2.59
C GLU A 162 1.63 20.25 -2.27
N LEU A 163 2.47 20.48 -3.29
CA LEU A 163 3.86 20.85 -3.14
C LEU A 163 4.06 22.24 -2.49
N GLU A 164 3.17 23.18 -2.72
CA GLU A 164 3.25 24.53 -2.17
C GLU A 164 2.81 24.60 -0.71
N ASN A 165 1.82 23.81 -0.31
CA ASN A 165 1.10 23.96 0.95
C ASN A 165 1.46 22.93 2.03
N ASN A 166 2.39 21.99 1.80
CA ASN A 166 2.77 21.00 2.79
C ASN A 166 4.30 20.93 2.96
N ASP A 167 4.77 20.61 4.17
CA ASP A 167 6.20 20.53 4.51
C ASP A 167 6.84 19.25 3.95
N ASN A 168 6.17 18.12 4.17
CA ASN A 168 6.60 16.81 3.72
C ASN A 168 5.44 16.12 3.03
N ILE A 169 5.72 15.45 1.89
CA ILE A 169 4.69 14.82 1.09
C ILE A 169 5.14 13.44 0.66
N VAL A 170 4.27 12.46 0.84
CA VAL A 170 4.39 11.13 0.27
C VAL A 170 3.45 11.03 -0.93
N PHE A 171 3.99 10.85 -2.11
CA PHE A 171 3.22 10.47 -3.29
C PHE A 171 3.28 8.95 -3.47
N MET A 172 2.14 8.29 -3.27
CA MET A 172 1.96 6.87 -3.54
C MET A 172 1.40 6.66 -4.94
N LYS A 173 1.65 5.47 -5.53
CA LYS A 173 1.19 5.10 -6.87
C LYS A 173 1.69 6.06 -7.96
N VAL A 174 2.96 6.40 -7.88
CA VAL A 174 3.64 7.40 -8.71
C VAL A 174 3.48 7.13 -10.20
N SER A 175 3.50 5.86 -10.64
CA SER A 175 3.32 5.45 -12.04
C SER A 175 2.00 5.92 -12.69
N ARG A 176 1.01 6.34 -11.90
CA ARG A 176 -0.29 6.78 -12.44
C ARG A 176 -0.28 8.18 -13.06
N ASN A 177 0.72 9.00 -12.75
CA ASN A 177 0.81 10.38 -13.23
C ASN A 177 2.22 10.94 -13.06
N PHE A 178 3.24 10.16 -13.42
CA PHE A 178 4.64 10.47 -13.16
C PHE A 178 5.12 11.72 -13.87
N GLU A 179 4.82 11.88 -15.17
CA GLU A 179 5.29 13.04 -15.94
C GLU A 179 4.77 14.37 -15.35
N ASN A 180 3.50 14.44 -14.97
CA ASN A 180 2.95 15.63 -14.32
C ASN A 180 3.58 15.88 -12.94
N LEU A 181 3.89 14.81 -12.18
CA LEU A 181 4.59 14.94 -10.91
C LEU A 181 5.99 15.51 -11.13
N LYS A 182 6.76 14.98 -12.08
CA LYS A 182 8.10 15.46 -12.43
C LYS A 182 8.08 16.94 -12.83
N GLN A 183 7.17 17.33 -13.72
CA GLN A 183 7.05 18.72 -14.16
C GLN A 183 6.66 19.66 -12.99
N ALA A 184 5.75 19.25 -12.13
CA ALA A 184 5.39 20.05 -10.95
C ALA A 184 6.56 20.20 -9.97
N LEU A 185 7.35 19.15 -9.74
CA LEU A 185 8.56 19.19 -8.90
C LEU A 185 9.61 20.16 -9.46
N ILE A 186 9.82 20.18 -10.78
CA ILE A 186 10.70 21.14 -11.43
C ILE A 186 10.19 22.57 -11.26
N LYS A 187 8.92 22.80 -11.59
CA LYS A 187 8.28 24.11 -11.55
C LYS A 187 8.29 24.75 -10.15
N THR A 188 8.07 23.92 -9.11
CA THR A 188 8.03 24.36 -7.71
C THR A 188 9.40 24.37 -7.02
N GLY A 189 10.48 23.99 -7.73
CA GLY A 189 11.84 23.94 -7.17
C GLY A 189 12.04 22.85 -6.10
N ASN A 190 11.30 21.75 -6.21
CA ASN A 190 11.38 20.62 -5.27
C ASN A 190 12.05 19.38 -5.88
N ILE A 191 12.51 19.43 -7.14
CA ILE A 191 13.07 18.27 -7.87
C ILE A 191 14.32 17.67 -7.19
N ASP A 192 15.12 18.46 -6.50
CA ASP A 192 16.33 18.04 -5.79
C ASP A 192 16.05 17.71 -4.30
N LYS A 193 14.78 17.72 -3.87
CA LYS A 193 14.35 17.48 -2.49
C LYS A 193 13.51 16.21 -2.37
N ILE A 194 13.85 15.20 -3.16
CA ILE A 194 13.10 13.96 -3.27
C ILE A 194 13.95 12.75 -2.95
N ILE A 195 13.27 11.69 -2.50
CA ILE A 195 13.74 10.30 -2.60
C ILE A 195 12.57 9.51 -3.18
N MET A 196 12.84 8.79 -4.27
CA MET A 196 11.86 7.89 -4.89
C MET A 196 12.38 6.46 -4.81
N VAL A 197 11.52 5.53 -4.42
CA VAL A 197 11.86 4.11 -4.33
C VAL A 197 10.80 3.28 -5.03
N SER A 198 11.26 2.41 -5.91
CA SER A 198 10.45 1.38 -6.54
C SER A 198 10.71 0.05 -5.86
N ASN A 199 9.66 -0.75 -5.66
CA ASN A 199 9.73 -2.09 -5.05
C ASN A 199 10.46 -2.12 -3.70
N CYS A 200 10.19 -1.13 -2.83
CA CYS A 200 10.79 -1.03 -1.51
C CYS A 200 10.68 -2.36 -0.72
N GLY A 201 11.76 -2.78 -0.08
CA GLY A 201 11.82 -4.02 0.68
C GLY A 201 11.93 -5.32 -0.14
N LYS A 202 12.03 -5.25 -1.47
CA LYS A 202 12.18 -6.42 -2.35
C LYS A 202 13.58 -6.46 -2.97
N GLU A 203 14.02 -7.63 -3.46
CA GLU A 203 15.28 -7.79 -4.19
C GLU A 203 15.38 -6.87 -5.43
N SER A 204 14.24 -6.56 -6.05
CA SER A 204 14.15 -5.64 -7.20
C SER A 204 14.04 -4.17 -6.81
N GLN A 205 14.36 -3.80 -5.57
CA GLN A 205 14.33 -2.42 -5.11
C GLN A 205 15.27 -1.54 -5.92
N LYS A 206 14.75 -0.36 -6.33
CA LYS A 206 15.55 0.70 -6.95
C LYS A 206 15.30 2.02 -6.24
N VAL A 207 16.38 2.77 -6.01
CA VAL A 207 16.35 4.08 -5.35
C VAL A 207 16.76 5.16 -6.33
N TYR A 208 16.03 6.26 -6.36
CA TYR A 208 16.27 7.38 -7.23
C TYR A 208 16.35 8.67 -6.42
N TYR A 209 17.46 9.37 -6.53
CA TYR A 209 17.68 10.71 -5.96
C TYR A 209 17.55 11.79 -7.03
N ASP A 210 17.64 11.40 -8.31
CA ASP A 210 17.36 12.22 -9.49
C ASP A 210 16.40 11.47 -10.41
N ILE A 211 15.39 12.16 -10.90
CA ILE A 211 14.33 11.60 -11.75
C ILE A 211 14.17 12.39 -13.06
N LYS A 212 15.07 13.35 -13.36
CA LYS A 212 14.93 14.26 -14.49
C LYS A 212 14.87 13.53 -15.83
N ASP A 213 15.70 12.49 -15.98
CA ASP A 213 15.82 11.70 -17.21
C ASP A 213 14.87 10.49 -17.28
N LEU A 214 14.11 10.21 -16.21
CA LEU A 214 13.16 9.10 -16.18
C LEU A 214 11.86 9.43 -16.92
N THR A 215 11.24 8.40 -17.49
CA THR A 215 9.92 8.44 -18.17
C THR A 215 8.89 7.59 -17.42
N GLU A 216 7.62 7.65 -17.81
CA GLU A 216 6.57 6.80 -17.23
C GLU A 216 6.88 5.29 -17.37
N ASP A 217 7.55 4.87 -18.44
CA ASP A 217 7.91 3.48 -18.70
C ASP A 217 8.96 2.93 -17.73
N ASP A 218 9.74 3.82 -17.10
CA ASP A 218 10.75 3.47 -16.10
C ASP A 218 10.17 3.23 -14.71
N ILE A 219 8.86 3.56 -14.49
CA ILE A 219 8.26 3.63 -13.16
C ILE A 219 7.34 2.44 -12.90
N PRO A 220 7.79 1.43 -12.12
CA PRO A 220 6.95 0.30 -11.72
C PRO A 220 5.74 0.73 -10.88
N TYR A 221 4.73 -0.12 -10.85
CA TYR A 221 3.50 0.12 -10.08
C TYR A 221 3.77 0.38 -8.58
N PHE A 222 4.66 -0.39 -7.97
CA PHE A 222 5.04 -0.22 -6.55
C PHE A 222 6.13 0.84 -6.40
N THR A 223 5.80 2.09 -6.71
CA THR A 223 6.72 3.23 -6.57
C THR A 223 6.11 4.29 -5.65
N THR A 224 6.92 4.72 -4.68
CA THR A 224 6.60 5.79 -3.73
C THR A 224 7.67 6.88 -3.85
N LEU A 225 7.25 8.15 -3.86
CA LEU A 225 8.15 9.31 -3.86
C LEU A 225 7.87 10.15 -2.62
N ILE A 226 8.92 10.52 -1.90
CA ILE A 226 8.85 11.40 -0.73
C ILE A 226 9.53 12.72 -1.06
N VAL A 227 8.83 13.81 -0.79
CA VAL A 227 9.34 15.19 -0.86
C VAL A 227 9.53 15.70 0.56
N LYS A 228 10.70 16.24 0.86
CA LYS A 228 10.96 17.01 2.10
C LYS A 228 11.38 18.42 1.72
N LYS A 229 10.56 19.44 2.01
CA LYS A 229 10.93 20.84 1.69
C LYS A 229 12.21 21.29 2.38
N GLY A 230 12.47 20.79 3.59
CA GLY A 230 13.74 21.00 4.30
C GLY A 230 14.94 20.24 3.70
N GLY A 231 14.71 19.41 2.66
CA GLY A 231 15.73 18.58 2.03
C GLY A 231 16.21 17.43 2.89
N PHE A 232 17.17 16.67 2.34
CA PHE A 232 17.74 15.47 2.97
C PHE A 232 19.19 15.68 3.45
N GLU A 233 19.76 16.88 3.31
CA GLU A 233 21.18 17.16 3.56
C GLU A 233 21.67 16.68 4.94
N LYS A 234 20.87 16.93 6.00
CA LYS A 234 21.22 16.50 7.37
C LYS A 234 21.31 14.98 7.52
N TRP A 235 20.65 14.23 6.62
CA TRP A 235 20.49 12.78 6.67
C TRP A 235 21.36 12.04 5.65
N LYS A 236 21.97 12.76 4.68
CA LYS A 236 22.79 12.16 3.60
C LYS A 236 23.81 11.15 4.11
N LYS A 237 24.48 11.44 5.23
CA LYS A 237 25.50 10.54 5.82
C LYS A 237 24.94 9.18 6.28
N PHE A 238 23.61 9.06 6.43
CA PHE A 238 22.94 7.82 6.82
C PHE A 238 22.19 7.17 5.65
N ILE A 239 21.83 7.94 4.62
CA ILE A 239 21.08 7.48 3.44
C ILE A 239 21.98 6.70 2.46
N LEU A 240 23.28 7.03 2.40
CA LEU A 240 24.22 6.50 1.41
C LEU A 240 24.90 5.19 1.83
N HIS A 241 24.44 4.55 2.87
CA HIS A 241 24.90 3.25 3.35
C HIS A 241 23.75 2.25 3.33
#